data_a52609202ca8378d8dec25e802fde096
#
_entry.id   a52609202ca8378d8dec25e802fde096
#
_cell.length_a   1.000
_cell.length_b   1.000
_cell.length_c   1.000
_cell.angle_alpha   90.00
_cell.angle_beta   90.00
_cell.angle_gamma   90.00
#
_symmetry.space_group_name_H-M   'P 1'
#
loop_
_entity.id
_entity.type
_entity.pdbx_description
1 polymer ?
#
loop_
_entity_poly.entity_id
_entity_poly.type
_entity_poly.pdbx_seq_one_letter_code
_entity_poly.pdbx_strand_id
1 'polypeptide(L)'
;MKSLGTHRLALATFAALVGLGLGGCAASSGPHAEPAATAEQEKIDPWEGGNRKVFAFNEAVDIHALEPVARGWDKIMPAQVQESLTNFYSNLRYPVVFFNDLFQAKPAAAALETGRFLVNTTLGFGGFFDPATTWGLARHEQDFGLTLGHWGVDTGRYLVIPLLGPSTVRDLTGEIIDVPLGVVSIVAAWYITTPLRAVQVINTRAAYLDIVDENRRAAFDYYSFLRDAYLHHRENELTEGGAPARSGNDELYYPDAEKDSP
;
A
#
# COMPACT_ATOMS: atom_id res chain seq x y z
N MET A 1 25.40 -25.24 -16.66
CA MET A 1 24.99 -25.65 -15.33
C MET A 1 25.74 -24.85 -14.25
N LYS A 2 25.55 -23.53 -14.09
CA LYS A 2 26.20 -22.71 -13.04
C LYS A 2 25.36 -21.48 -12.63
N SER A 3 24.02 -21.57 -12.54
CA SER A 3 23.21 -20.41 -12.16
C SER A 3 22.26 -20.63 -10.97
N LEU A 4 22.21 -21.84 -10.40
CA LEU A 4 21.29 -22.13 -9.27
C LEU A 4 21.83 -21.78 -7.88
N GLY A 5 23.08 -21.34 -7.76
CA GLY A 5 23.73 -21.09 -6.45
C GLY A 5 23.44 -19.74 -5.83
N THR A 6 23.21 -18.72 -6.63
CA THR A 6 23.09 -17.33 -6.15
C THR A 6 21.72 -16.98 -5.58
N HIS A 7 20.65 -17.64 -6.02
CA HIS A 7 19.29 -17.38 -5.49
C HIS A 7 19.07 -17.96 -4.08
N ARG A 8 19.80 -19.00 -3.69
CA ARG A 8 19.69 -19.59 -2.35
C ARG A 8 20.34 -18.75 -1.25
N LEU A 9 21.33 -17.94 -1.58
CA LEU A 9 22.01 -17.07 -0.61
C LEU A 9 21.17 -15.84 -0.27
N ALA A 10 20.41 -15.29 -1.22
CA ALA A 10 19.59 -14.10 -1.00
C ALA A 10 18.38 -14.39 -0.09
N LEU A 11 17.77 -15.59 -0.21
CA LEU A 11 16.67 -15.98 0.69
C LEU A 11 17.15 -16.27 2.13
N ALA A 12 18.36 -16.80 2.29
CA ALA A 12 18.87 -17.13 3.62
C ALA A 12 19.25 -15.89 4.44
N THR A 13 19.67 -14.80 3.81
CA THR A 13 20.00 -13.55 4.49
C THR A 13 18.77 -12.77 4.95
N PHE A 14 17.65 -12.88 4.27
CA PHE A 14 16.41 -12.21 4.68
C PHE A 14 15.78 -12.88 5.91
N ALA A 15 15.82 -14.21 6.00
CA ALA A 15 15.29 -14.95 7.14
C ALA A 15 16.11 -14.74 8.45
N ALA A 16 17.39 -14.41 8.35
CA ALA A 16 18.25 -14.21 9.51
C ALA A 16 18.05 -12.82 10.19
N LEU A 17 17.56 -11.82 9.49
CA LEU A 17 17.33 -10.47 10.03
C LEU A 17 16.03 -10.33 10.82
N VAL A 18 15.07 -11.22 10.64
CA VAL A 18 13.77 -11.20 11.37
C VAL A 18 13.88 -11.85 12.76
N GLY A 19 14.91 -12.68 13.01
CA GLY A 19 15.05 -13.47 14.24
C GLY A 19 15.66 -12.78 15.45
N LEU A 20 16.21 -11.57 15.34
CA LEU A 20 17.04 -10.93 16.39
C LEU A 20 16.35 -9.80 17.18
N GLY A 21 15.04 -9.60 17.02
CA GLY A 21 14.32 -8.46 17.61
C GLY A 21 13.44 -8.74 18.85
N LEU A 22 13.44 -9.95 19.43
CA LEU A 22 12.49 -10.35 20.48
C LEU A 22 13.02 -10.35 21.91
N GLY A 23 13.97 -9.47 22.24
CA GLY A 23 14.43 -9.28 23.60
C GLY A 23 14.13 -7.88 24.11
N GLY A 24 12.91 -7.61 24.58
CA GLY A 24 12.51 -6.31 25.09
C GLY A 24 12.15 -6.33 26.58
N CYS A 25 12.76 -5.49 27.36
CA CYS A 25 12.60 -5.31 28.81
C CYS A 25 11.17 -4.88 29.19
N ALA A 26 10.59 -5.58 30.16
CA ALA A 26 9.39 -5.16 30.87
C ALA A 26 9.75 -4.01 31.82
N ALA A 27 9.13 -2.84 31.64
CA ALA A 27 9.11 -1.77 32.63
C ALA A 27 7.70 -1.71 33.23
N SER A 28 7.58 -1.93 34.53
CA SER A 28 6.34 -1.83 35.30
C SER A 28 6.04 -0.36 35.61
N SER A 29 4.85 0.09 35.24
CA SER A 29 4.26 1.34 35.72
C SER A 29 2.93 1.05 36.41
N GLY A 30 2.68 1.71 37.57
CA GLY A 30 1.57 1.47 38.47
C GLY A 30 0.20 1.93 37.93
N PRO A 31 -0.87 1.74 38.72
CA PRO A 31 -2.23 1.83 38.21
C PRO A 31 -2.72 3.27 38.15
N HIS A 32 -2.70 3.86 36.98
CA HIS A 32 -3.57 4.99 36.66
C HIS A 32 -4.65 4.46 35.70
N ALA A 33 -5.93 4.67 36.09
CA ALA A 33 -7.05 4.33 35.22
C ALA A 33 -6.97 5.20 33.96
N GLU A 34 -6.48 4.64 32.88
CA GLU A 34 -6.45 5.26 31.56
C GLU A 34 -7.85 5.28 30.94
N PRO A 35 -8.21 6.34 30.19
CA PRO A 35 -9.50 6.40 29.47
C PRO A 35 -9.66 5.22 28.52
N ALA A 36 -10.90 4.74 28.32
CA ALA A 36 -11.21 3.57 27.47
C ALA A 36 -10.63 3.67 26.05
N ALA A 37 -10.49 4.88 25.51
CA ALA A 37 -9.87 5.14 24.21
C ALA A 37 -8.38 4.72 24.14
N THR A 38 -7.63 4.88 25.25
CA THR A 38 -6.23 4.46 25.34
C THR A 38 -6.08 2.95 25.34
N ALA A 39 -6.99 2.23 25.98
CA ALA A 39 -6.95 0.77 26.05
C ALA A 39 -7.30 0.10 24.70
N GLU A 40 -8.14 0.72 23.89
CA GLU A 40 -8.46 0.23 22.54
C GLU A 40 -7.31 0.53 21.56
N GLN A 41 -6.70 1.68 21.66
CA GLN A 41 -5.53 2.08 20.91
C GLN A 41 -4.32 1.18 21.19
N GLU A 42 -4.12 0.79 22.46
CA GLU A 42 -3.06 -0.14 22.90
C GLU A 42 -3.27 -1.57 22.34
N LYS A 43 -4.50 -1.97 22.04
CA LYS A 43 -4.81 -3.25 21.38
C LYS A 43 -4.46 -3.24 19.90
N ILE A 44 -4.70 -2.12 19.22
CA ILE A 44 -4.46 -1.98 17.77
C ILE A 44 -2.98 -1.76 17.48
N ASP A 45 -2.32 -0.92 18.26
CA ASP A 45 -0.92 -0.53 18.10
C ASP A 45 -0.08 -0.76 19.38
N PRO A 46 0.10 -2.02 19.80
CA PRO A 46 0.90 -2.33 20.99
C PRO A 46 2.39 -2.04 20.81
N TRP A 47 2.83 -1.78 19.59
CA TRP A 47 4.22 -1.45 19.23
C TRP A 47 4.40 0.04 18.91
N GLU A 48 3.48 0.91 19.33
CA GLU A 48 3.48 2.36 19.01
C GLU A 48 4.86 3.02 19.22
N GLY A 49 5.53 2.73 20.35
CA GLY A 49 6.86 3.30 20.61
C GLY A 49 7.94 2.88 19.60
N GLY A 50 7.86 1.68 19.05
CA GLY A 50 8.70 1.19 17.96
C GLY A 50 8.27 1.77 16.62
N ASN A 51 6.98 1.69 16.33
CA ASN A 51 6.38 2.18 15.11
C ASN A 51 6.64 3.67 14.88
N ARG A 52 6.54 4.51 15.91
CA ARG A 52 6.87 5.94 15.83
C ARG A 52 8.33 6.21 15.49
N LYS A 53 9.27 5.36 15.93
CA LYS A 53 10.70 5.50 15.56
C LYS A 53 10.93 5.17 14.09
N VAL A 54 10.31 4.09 13.61
CA VAL A 54 10.37 3.70 12.19
C VAL A 54 9.67 4.75 11.32
N PHE A 55 8.53 5.25 11.77
CA PHE A 55 7.81 6.33 11.12
C PHE A 55 8.67 7.60 10.99
N ALA A 56 9.30 8.04 12.07
CA ALA A 56 10.20 9.19 12.04
C ALA A 56 11.39 8.99 11.10
N PHE A 57 11.92 7.76 11.00
CA PHE A 57 12.93 7.42 10.01
C PHE A 57 12.38 7.54 8.58
N ASN A 58 11.20 6.95 8.30
CA ASN A 58 10.56 7.05 6.99
C ASN A 58 10.26 8.49 6.60
N GLU A 59 9.76 9.30 7.53
CA GLU A 59 9.53 10.75 7.34
C GLU A 59 10.83 11.49 7.02
N ALA A 60 11.90 11.20 7.72
CA ALA A 60 13.19 11.82 7.44
C ALA A 60 13.69 11.45 6.03
N VAL A 61 13.53 10.20 5.61
CA VAL A 61 13.88 9.76 4.24
C VAL A 61 12.97 10.43 3.21
N ASP A 62 11.67 10.53 3.48
CA ASP A 62 10.73 11.21 2.58
C ASP A 62 11.12 12.67 2.39
N ILE A 63 11.23 13.44 3.47
CA ILE A 63 11.50 14.88 3.45
C ILE A 63 12.86 15.21 2.80
N HIS A 64 13.89 14.42 3.09
CA HIS A 64 15.25 14.76 2.65
C HIS A 64 15.67 14.13 1.32
N ALA A 65 14.99 13.06 0.89
CA ALA A 65 15.34 12.36 -0.33
C ALA A 65 14.18 12.21 -1.30
N LEU A 66 13.07 11.58 -0.89
CA LEU A 66 12.00 11.22 -1.83
C LEU A 66 11.21 12.44 -2.28
N GLU A 67 10.81 13.31 -1.36
CA GLU A 67 10.03 14.52 -1.67
C GLU A 67 10.78 15.49 -2.63
N PRO A 68 12.06 15.84 -2.43
CA PRO A 68 12.79 16.66 -3.38
C PRO A 68 12.86 16.05 -4.79
N VAL A 69 13.05 14.73 -4.87
CA VAL A 69 13.06 14.01 -6.16
C VAL A 69 11.67 14.02 -6.79
N ALA A 70 10.61 13.78 -6.01
CA ALA A 70 9.22 13.81 -6.48
C ALA A 70 8.82 15.21 -6.98
N ARG A 71 9.22 16.28 -6.29
CA ARG A 71 9.01 17.66 -6.75
C ARG A 71 9.77 17.98 -8.03
N GLY A 72 10.98 17.43 -8.18
CA GLY A 72 11.74 17.50 -9.43
C GLY A 72 11.06 16.75 -10.57
N TRP A 73 10.56 15.56 -10.28
CA TRP A 73 9.79 14.73 -11.21
C TRP A 73 8.53 15.44 -11.69
N ASP A 74 7.75 16.00 -10.78
CA ASP A 74 6.50 16.71 -11.07
C ASP A 74 6.72 17.92 -11.99
N LYS A 75 7.86 18.65 -11.83
CA LYS A 75 8.22 19.76 -12.70
C LYS A 75 8.61 19.35 -14.12
N ILE A 76 9.16 18.15 -14.29
CA ILE A 76 9.72 17.69 -15.57
C ILE A 76 8.71 16.83 -16.33
N MET A 77 7.93 16.01 -15.61
CA MET A 77 6.99 15.06 -16.22
C MET A 77 5.60 15.67 -16.32
N PRO A 78 5.05 15.80 -17.55
CA PRO A 78 3.67 16.21 -17.75
C PRO A 78 2.69 15.26 -17.03
N ALA A 79 1.57 15.77 -16.52
CA ALA A 79 0.57 15.00 -15.79
C ALA A 79 0.10 13.75 -16.58
N GLN A 80 -0.05 13.87 -17.92
CA GLN A 80 -0.44 12.77 -18.79
C GLN A 80 0.58 11.62 -18.78
N VAL A 81 1.88 11.93 -18.66
CA VAL A 81 2.94 10.92 -18.56
C VAL A 81 2.92 10.25 -17.19
N GLN A 82 2.70 11.02 -16.14
CA GLN A 82 2.56 10.49 -14.78
C GLN A 82 1.34 9.55 -14.68
N GLU A 83 0.20 9.94 -15.26
CA GLU A 83 -0.98 9.10 -15.36
C GLU A 83 -0.72 7.81 -16.16
N SER A 84 -0.06 7.93 -17.32
CA SER A 84 0.32 6.77 -18.14
C SER A 84 1.21 5.78 -17.39
N LEU A 85 2.16 6.27 -16.60
CA LEU A 85 2.98 5.40 -15.75
C LEU A 85 2.12 4.72 -14.66
N THR A 86 1.21 5.43 -14.02
CA THR A 86 0.29 4.87 -13.04
C THR A 86 -0.56 3.76 -13.66
N ASN A 87 -1.12 3.98 -14.85
CA ASN A 87 -1.89 2.97 -15.58
C ASN A 87 -1.04 1.74 -15.94
N PHE A 88 0.20 1.96 -16.41
CA PHE A 88 1.13 0.87 -16.72
C PHE A 88 1.43 -0.01 -15.50
N TYR A 89 1.74 0.60 -14.35
CA TYR A 89 1.99 -0.17 -13.12
C TYR A 89 0.76 -0.90 -12.62
N SER A 90 -0.43 -0.29 -12.75
CA SER A 90 -1.69 -0.94 -12.46
C SER A 90 -1.91 -2.16 -13.36
N ASN A 91 -1.65 -2.03 -14.65
CA ASN A 91 -1.77 -3.14 -15.60
C ASN A 91 -0.79 -4.29 -15.29
N LEU A 92 0.39 -3.99 -14.77
CA LEU A 92 1.36 -5.00 -14.31
C LEU A 92 0.90 -5.76 -13.06
N ARG A 93 -0.01 -5.20 -12.25
CA ARG A 93 -0.58 -5.85 -11.07
C ARG A 93 -1.68 -6.86 -11.40
N TYR A 94 -2.12 -6.93 -12.67
CA TYR A 94 -3.19 -7.84 -13.10
C TYR A 94 -3.11 -9.25 -12.49
N PRO A 95 -1.99 -9.99 -12.51
CA PRO A 95 -1.99 -11.35 -11.96
C PRO A 95 -2.25 -11.38 -10.44
N VAL A 96 -1.77 -10.39 -9.70
CA VAL A 96 -2.02 -10.28 -8.26
C VAL A 96 -3.52 -10.11 -8.03
N VAL A 97 -4.16 -9.15 -8.69
CA VAL A 97 -5.60 -8.88 -8.57
C VAL A 97 -6.40 -10.12 -9.00
N PHE A 98 -6.10 -10.68 -10.18
CA PHE A 98 -6.79 -11.84 -10.76
C PHE A 98 -6.78 -13.06 -9.82
N PHE A 99 -5.61 -13.43 -9.29
CA PHE A 99 -5.52 -14.60 -8.40
C PHE A 99 -6.21 -14.34 -7.06
N ASN A 100 -6.14 -13.13 -6.52
CA ASN A 100 -6.81 -12.79 -5.29
C ASN A 100 -8.33 -12.77 -5.45
N ASP A 101 -8.88 -12.31 -6.58
CA ASP A 101 -10.30 -12.48 -6.89
C ASP A 101 -10.73 -13.95 -6.92
N LEU A 102 -9.92 -14.81 -7.53
CA LEU A 102 -10.21 -16.25 -7.56
C LEU A 102 -10.14 -16.87 -6.16
N PHE A 103 -9.15 -16.51 -5.34
CA PHE A 103 -9.02 -16.99 -3.96
C PHE A 103 -10.18 -16.52 -3.08
N GLN A 104 -10.79 -15.38 -3.40
CA GLN A 104 -12.00 -14.87 -2.75
C GLN A 104 -13.31 -15.44 -3.35
N ALA A 105 -13.22 -16.40 -4.28
CA ALA A 105 -14.37 -16.95 -5.00
C ALA A 105 -15.22 -15.89 -5.75
N LYS A 106 -14.56 -14.87 -6.31
CA LYS A 106 -15.14 -13.78 -7.11
C LYS A 106 -14.81 -13.93 -8.61
N PRO A 107 -15.27 -14.97 -9.32
CA PRO A 107 -14.88 -15.22 -10.71
C PRO A 107 -15.35 -14.11 -11.69
N ALA A 108 -16.42 -13.42 -11.36
CA ALA A 108 -16.89 -12.29 -12.17
C ALA A 108 -15.92 -11.10 -12.11
N ALA A 109 -15.36 -10.80 -10.93
CA ALA A 109 -14.32 -9.78 -10.75
C ALA A 109 -13.04 -10.16 -11.48
N ALA A 110 -12.58 -11.40 -11.34
CA ALA A 110 -11.43 -11.93 -12.08
C ALA A 110 -11.61 -11.85 -13.61
N ALA A 111 -12.82 -12.14 -14.11
CA ALA A 111 -13.13 -12.01 -15.52
C ALA A 111 -13.13 -10.55 -15.99
N LEU A 112 -13.66 -9.63 -15.19
CA LEU A 112 -13.63 -8.20 -15.44
C LEU A 112 -12.19 -7.69 -15.51
N GLU A 113 -11.36 -8.06 -14.53
CA GLU A 113 -9.95 -7.66 -14.50
C GLU A 113 -9.16 -8.23 -15.69
N THR A 114 -9.47 -9.47 -16.09
CA THR A 114 -8.92 -10.05 -17.33
C THR A 114 -9.31 -9.23 -18.56
N GLY A 115 -10.57 -8.81 -18.66
CA GLY A 115 -11.05 -7.93 -19.72
C GLY A 115 -10.31 -6.60 -19.75
N ARG A 116 -10.13 -5.97 -18.60
CA ARG A 116 -9.33 -4.75 -18.43
C ARG A 116 -7.90 -4.94 -18.92
N PHE A 117 -7.23 -5.99 -18.42
CA PHE A 117 -5.86 -6.30 -18.80
C PHE A 117 -5.71 -6.48 -20.33
N LEU A 118 -6.60 -7.24 -20.96
CA LEU A 118 -6.55 -7.46 -22.41
C LEU A 118 -6.77 -6.17 -23.19
N VAL A 119 -7.77 -5.37 -22.81
CA VAL A 119 -8.07 -4.09 -23.48
C VAL A 119 -6.91 -3.11 -23.29
N ASN A 120 -6.42 -2.93 -22.06
CA ASN A 120 -5.37 -1.98 -21.76
C ASN A 120 -4.01 -2.42 -22.33
N THR A 121 -3.74 -3.72 -22.39
CA THR A 121 -2.50 -4.22 -23.01
C THR A 121 -2.50 -4.08 -24.52
N THR A 122 -3.65 -4.34 -25.19
CA THR A 122 -3.74 -4.31 -26.66
C THR A 122 -4.01 -2.91 -27.19
N LEU A 123 -5.10 -2.27 -26.74
CA LEU A 123 -5.53 -0.96 -27.22
C LEU A 123 -4.90 0.18 -26.41
N GLY A 124 -4.53 -0.08 -25.15
CA GLY A 124 -3.87 0.87 -24.27
C GLY A 124 -2.34 0.87 -24.33
N PHE A 125 -1.76 0.30 -25.38
CA PHE A 125 -0.29 0.30 -25.61
C PHE A 125 0.49 -0.31 -24.43
N GLY A 126 0.17 -1.56 -24.05
CA GLY A 126 0.84 -2.24 -22.94
C GLY A 126 0.40 -1.74 -21.56
N GLY A 127 -0.72 -1.03 -21.48
CA GLY A 127 -1.27 -0.50 -20.24
C GLY A 127 -0.91 0.96 -19.94
N PHE A 128 -0.22 1.67 -20.83
CA PHE A 128 0.04 3.11 -20.66
C PHE A 128 -1.25 3.95 -20.74
N PHE A 129 -2.25 3.47 -21.45
CA PHE A 129 -3.59 4.08 -21.51
C PHE A 129 -4.62 3.13 -20.89
N ASP A 130 -5.72 3.67 -20.35
CA ASP A 130 -6.81 2.91 -19.75
C ASP A 130 -8.13 3.08 -20.50
N PRO A 131 -8.24 2.57 -21.76
CA PRO A 131 -9.50 2.54 -22.49
C PRO A 131 -10.55 1.67 -21.79
N ALA A 132 -10.16 0.68 -20.99
CA ALA A 132 -11.09 -0.18 -20.28
C ALA A 132 -12.01 0.62 -19.34
N THR A 133 -11.48 1.60 -18.61
CA THR A 133 -12.27 2.50 -17.75
C THR A 133 -13.26 3.32 -18.58
N THR A 134 -12.91 3.80 -19.76
CA THR A 134 -13.82 4.55 -20.63
C THR A 134 -14.96 3.68 -21.18
N TRP A 135 -14.77 2.36 -21.20
CA TRP A 135 -15.78 1.37 -21.59
C TRP A 135 -16.64 0.87 -20.42
N GLY A 136 -16.48 1.47 -19.23
CA GLY A 136 -17.23 1.12 -18.04
C GLY A 136 -16.72 -0.11 -17.29
N LEU A 137 -15.55 -0.62 -17.64
CA LEU A 137 -14.89 -1.66 -16.86
C LEU A 137 -14.16 -0.99 -15.69
N ALA A 138 -14.82 -0.92 -14.55
CA ALA A 138 -14.29 -0.25 -13.37
C ALA A 138 -13.04 -0.96 -12.82
N ARG A 139 -12.05 -0.17 -12.38
CA ARG A 139 -10.84 -0.68 -11.72
C ARG A 139 -11.16 -1.04 -10.28
N HIS A 140 -10.58 -2.12 -9.80
CA HIS A 140 -10.59 -2.48 -8.38
C HIS A 140 -9.20 -2.95 -7.96
N GLU A 141 -8.92 -2.83 -6.68
CA GLU A 141 -7.65 -3.26 -6.10
C GLU A 141 -7.88 -4.53 -5.26
N GLN A 142 -7.00 -5.50 -5.40
CA GLN A 142 -6.99 -6.71 -4.59
C GLN A 142 -5.56 -7.12 -4.26
N ASP A 143 -5.40 -7.71 -3.07
CA ASP A 143 -4.17 -8.30 -2.59
C ASP A 143 -4.47 -9.46 -1.64
N PHE A 144 -3.44 -10.22 -1.27
CA PHE A 144 -3.63 -11.40 -0.41
C PHE A 144 -3.94 -11.01 1.04
N GLY A 145 -3.61 -9.80 1.51
CA GLY A 145 -4.06 -9.28 2.80
C GLY A 145 -5.58 -9.12 2.85
N LEU A 146 -6.19 -8.60 1.77
CA LEU A 146 -7.65 -8.53 1.60
C LEU A 146 -8.25 -9.93 1.47
N THR A 147 -7.58 -10.85 0.79
CA THR A 147 -8.01 -12.25 0.68
C THR A 147 -8.05 -12.94 2.05
N LEU A 148 -7.01 -12.75 2.88
CA LEU A 148 -7.00 -13.23 4.26
C LEU A 148 -8.14 -12.63 5.08
N GLY A 149 -8.38 -11.32 4.95
CA GLY A 149 -9.50 -10.64 5.60
C GLY A 149 -10.86 -11.20 5.14
N HIS A 150 -11.04 -11.43 3.84
CA HIS A 150 -12.24 -12.09 3.30
C HIS A 150 -12.46 -13.49 3.87
N TRP A 151 -11.41 -14.21 4.19
CA TRP A 151 -11.47 -15.52 4.86
C TRP A 151 -11.67 -15.43 6.38
N GLY A 152 -11.82 -14.21 6.93
CA GLY A 152 -12.08 -13.98 8.35
C GLY A 152 -10.83 -13.88 9.22
N VAL A 153 -9.66 -13.69 8.63
CA VAL A 153 -8.44 -13.42 9.40
C VAL A 153 -8.45 -11.97 9.86
N ASP A 154 -8.33 -11.76 11.17
CA ASP A 154 -8.25 -10.43 11.76
C ASP A 154 -7.09 -9.62 11.18
N THR A 155 -7.25 -8.29 11.15
CA THR A 155 -6.22 -7.33 10.72
C THR A 155 -4.90 -7.53 11.49
N GLY A 156 -5.01 -7.94 12.76
CA GLY A 156 -3.87 -8.11 13.65
C GLY A 156 -3.30 -6.77 14.09
N ARG A 157 -2.04 -6.78 14.52
CA ARG A 157 -1.37 -5.59 15.07
C ARG A 157 -0.90 -4.68 13.96
N TYR A 158 -1.06 -3.38 14.18
CA TYR A 158 -0.48 -2.36 13.32
C TYR A 158 1.05 -2.33 13.43
N LEU A 159 1.72 -2.08 12.33
CA LEU A 159 3.17 -1.94 12.26
C LEU A 159 3.58 -0.95 11.17
N VAL A 160 4.70 -0.30 11.37
CA VAL A 160 5.32 0.56 10.35
C VAL A 160 6.57 -0.13 9.83
N ILE A 161 6.64 -0.33 8.52
CA ILE A 161 7.76 -1.01 7.87
C ILE A 161 8.76 0.05 7.38
N PRO A 162 10.06 -0.13 7.63
CA PRO A 162 11.07 0.78 7.11
C PRO A 162 10.96 0.91 5.58
N LEU A 163 10.88 2.12 5.07
CA LEU A 163 10.73 2.52 3.67
C LEU A 163 9.43 2.10 2.97
N LEU A 164 8.64 1.18 3.54
CA LEU A 164 7.37 0.73 2.95
C LEU A 164 6.16 1.43 3.59
N GLY A 165 6.29 1.91 4.82
CA GLY A 165 5.23 2.67 5.49
C GLY A 165 4.28 1.84 6.34
N PRO A 166 3.02 2.31 6.51
CA PRO A 166 1.99 1.67 7.31
C PRO A 166 1.62 0.28 6.80
N SER A 167 1.41 -0.67 7.71
CA SER A 167 0.95 -2.02 7.40
C SER A 167 0.28 -2.65 8.64
N THR A 168 -0.21 -3.88 8.50
CA THR A 168 -0.64 -4.75 9.58
C THR A 168 0.05 -6.10 9.45
N VAL A 169 -0.04 -6.93 10.49
CA VAL A 169 0.51 -8.30 10.43
C VAL A 169 -0.15 -9.10 9.30
N ARG A 170 -1.48 -8.95 9.11
CA ARG A 170 -2.21 -9.60 8.03
C ARG A 170 -1.75 -9.10 6.66
N ASP A 171 -1.68 -7.78 6.49
CA ASP A 171 -1.38 -7.17 5.19
C ASP A 171 0.09 -7.41 4.80
N LEU A 172 1.04 -7.34 5.73
CA LEU A 172 2.43 -7.72 5.49
C LEU A 172 2.56 -9.19 5.08
N THR A 173 1.79 -10.09 5.72
CA THR A 173 1.77 -11.51 5.33
C THR A 173 1.23 -11.66 3.91
N GLY A 174 0.18 -10.92 3.58
CA GLY A 174 -0.39 -10.86 2.23
C GLY A 174 0.62 -10.37 1.20
N GLU A 175 1.30 -9.28 1.48
CA GLU A 175 2.31 -8.71 0.58
C GLU A 175 3.44 -9.70 0.27
N ILE A 176 3.93 -10.44 1.28
CA ILE A 176 4.94 -11.48 1.09
C ILE A 176 4.43 -12.59 0.16
N ILE A 177 3.16 -12.98 0.28
CA ILE A 177 2.54 -14.01 -0.55
C ILE A 177 2.30 -13.51 -1.97
N ASP A 178 1.98 -12.23 -2.15
CA ASP A 178 1.75 -11.63 -3.47
C ASP A 178 3.05 -11.42 -4.29
N VAL A 179 4.22 -11.35 -3.63
CA VAL A 179 5.51 -11.18 -4.34
C VAL A 179 5.69 -12.18 -5.49
N PRO A 180 5.45 -13.49 -5.34
CA PRO A 180 5.57 -14.44 -6.45
C PRO A 180 4.52 -14.28 -7.55
N LEU A 181 3.36 -13.68 -7.26
CA LEU A 181 2.28 -13.48 -8.22
C LEU A 181 2.52 -12.29 -9.15
N GLY A 182 3.39 -11.35 -8.75
CA GLY A 182 3.70 -10.17 -9.57
C GLY A 182 4.45 -10.54 -10.86
N VAL A 183 3.95 -10.11 -12.04
CA VAL A 183 4.60 -10.34 -13.36
C VAL A 183 6.07 -9.96 -13.32
N VAL A 184 6.37 -8.83 -12.73
CA VAL A 184 7.73 -8.29 -12.69
C VAL A 184 8.67 -9.19 -11.87
N SER A 185 8.14 -9.85 -10.83
CA SER A 185 8.91 -10.79 -10.01
C SER A 185 9.22 -12.10 -10.72
N ILE A 186 8.33 -12.52 -11.65
CA ILE A 186 8.44 -13.79 -12.37
C ILE A 186 9.36 -13.69 -13.57
N VAL A 187 9.28 -12.58 -14.34
CA VAL A 187 9.90 -12.48 -15.67
C VAL A 187 11.13 -11.60 -15.72
N ALA A 188 11.38 -10.74 -14.72
CA ALA A 188 12.44 -9.76 -14.81
C ALA A 188 13.50 -9.92 -13.72
N ALA A 189 14.76 -9.78 -14.14
CA ALA A 189 15.89 -9.77 -13.23
C ALA A 189 15.86 -8.53 -12.31
N TRP A 190 16.47 -8.62 -11.13
CA TRP A 190 16.46 -7.56 -10.11
C TRP A 190 16.92 -6.18 -10.64
N TYR A 191 17.83 -6.14 -11.62
CA TYR A 191 18.31 -4.90 -12.23
C TYR A 191 17.27 -4.22 -13.15
N ILE A 192 16.17 -4.90 -13.49
CA ILE A 192 15.01 -4.32 -14.19
C ILE A 192 13.94 -3.94 -13.18
N THR A 193 13.69 -4.81 -12.21
CA THR A 193 12.61 -4.60 -11.22
C THR A 193 12.88 -3.43 -10.29
N THR A 194 14.14 -3.25 -9.87
CA THR A 194 14.52 -2.19 -8.93
C THR A 194 14.31 -0.79 -9.52
N PRO A 195 14.81 -0.44 -10.71
CA PRO A 195 14.54 0.88 -11.30
C PRO A 195 13.06 1.10 -11.62
N LEU A 196 12.32 0.07 -12.06
CA LEU A 196 10.88 0.18 -12.27
C LEU A 196 10.16 0.55 -10.96
N ARG A 197 10.46 -0.13 -9.86
CA ARG A 197 9.89 0.20 -8.55
C ARG A 197 10.28 1.60 -8.09
N ALA A 198 11.52 2.02 -8.31
CA ALA A 198 11.95 3.37 -7.97
C ALA A 198 11.15 4.43 -8.73
N VAL A 199 10.96 4.26 -10.04
CA VAL A 199 10.12 5.15 -10.85
C VAL A 199 8.67 5.14 -10.36
N GLN A 200 8.11 3.99 -10.05
CA GLN A 200 6.77 3.87 -9.49
C GLN A 200 6.62 4.68 -8.19
N VAL A 201 7.54 4.48 -7.23
CA VAL A 201 7.52 5.19 -5.94
C VAL A 201 7.62 6.70 -6.14
N ILE A 202 8.54 7.17 -6.99
CA ILE A 202 8.70 8.59 -7.28
C ILE A 202 7.44 9.16 -7.93
N ASN A 203 6.87 8.47 -8.92
CA ASN A 203 5.67 8.89 -9.62
C ASN A 203 4.46 8.95 -8.69
N THR A 204 4.28 7.94 -7.84
CA THR A 204 3.21 7.93 -6.84
C THR A 204 3.40 9.06 -5.84
N ARG A 205 4.61 9.26 -5.31
CA ARG A 205 4.88 10.36 -4.37
C ARG A 205 4.66 11.73 -4.99
N ALA A 206 4.98 11.90 -6.29
CA ALA A 206 4.71 13.13 -7.04
C ALA A 206 3.20 13.42 -7.13
N ALA A 207 2.39 12.41 -7.41
CA ALA A 207 0.93 12.54 -7.48
C ALA A 207 0.27 12.94 -6.14
N TYR A 208 0.94 12.66 -5.01
CA TYR A 208 0.41 12.93 -3.67
C TYR A 208 1.12 14.10 -2.95
N LEU A 209 1.91 14.93 -3.64
CA LEU A 209 2.68 16.03 -3.01
C LEU A 209 1.80 16.96 -2.19
N ASP A 210 0.76 17.52 -2.79
CA ASP A 210 -0.11 18.52 -2.17
C ASP A 210 -0.91 17.92 -0.99
N ILE A 211 -1.47 16.72 -1.18
CA ILE A 211 -2.26 16.02 -0.17
C ILE A 211 -1.40 15.69 1.06
N VAL A 212 -0.19 15.17 0.84
CA VAL A 212 0.73 14.85 1.95
C VAL A 212 1.16 16.12 2.68
N ASP A 213 1.49 17.19 1.96
CA ASP A 213 1.89 18.47 2.55
C ASP A 213 0.76 19.11 3.37
N GLU A 214 -0.47 19.01 2.89
CA GLU A 214 -1.65 19.51 3.58
C GLU A 214 -1.93 18.71 4.85
N ASN A 215 -1.99 17.40 4.76
CA ASN A 215 -2.25 16.53 5.90
C ASN A 215 -1.14 16.62 6.96
N ARG A 216 0.14 16.70 6.54
CA ARG A 216 1.28 16.89 7.45
C ARG A 216 1.16 18.21 8.24
N ARG A 217 0.64 19.27 7.63
CA ARG A 217 0.44 20.58 8.28
C ARG A 217 -0.82 20.63 9.15
N ALA A 218 -1.88 19.94 8.73
CA ALA A 218 -3.18 19.98 9.40
C ALA A 218 -3.26 19.02 10.61
N ALA A 219 -2.58 17.86 10.55
CA ALA A 219 -2.66 16.86 11.59
C ALA A 219 -1.95 17.30 12.87
N PHE A 220 -2.65 17.19 14.02
CA PHE A 220 -2.05 17.41 15.34
C PHE A 220 -0.97 16.36 15.64
N ASP A 221 -1.23 15.09 15.29
CA ASP A 221 -0.30 13.98 15.33
C ASP A 221 -0.36 13.22 13.99
N TYR A 222 0.61 13.49 13.14
CA TYR A 222 0.66 12.94 11.77
C TYR A 222 0.82 11.40 11.76
N TYR A 223 1.50 10.84 12.75
CA TYR A 223 1.60 9.39 12.92
C TYR A 223 0.23 8.75 13.14
N SER A 224 -0.51 9.25 14.14
CA SER A 224 -1.85 8.73 14.45
C SER A 224 -2.82 8.94 13.30
N PHE A 225 -2.77 10.10 12.64
CA PHE A 225 -3.56 10.37 11.45
C PHE A 225 -3.33 9.33 10.35
N LEU A 226 -2.08 9.04 10.00
CA LEU A 226 -1.76 8.07 8.94
C LEU A 226 -2.11 6.64 9.34
N ARG A 227 -1.92 6.26 10.62
CA ARG A 227 -2.35 4.96 11.13
C ARG A 227 -3.85 4.78 10.94
N ASP A 228 -4.63 5.73 11.41
CA ASP A 228 -6.08 5.64 11.40
C ASP A 228 -6.62 5.68 9.96
N ALA A 229 -6.07 6.56 9.10
CA ALA A 229 -6.40 6.61 7.68
C ALA A 229 -6.10 5.26 6.98
N TYR A 230 -4.95 4.64 7.25
CA TYR A 230 -4.60 3.34 6.71
C TYR A 230 -5.60 2.25 7.14
N LEU A 231 -5.91 2.16 8.43
CA LEU A 231 -6.81 1.14 8.96
C LEU A 231 -8.23 1.29 8.39
N HIS A 232 -8.77 2.52 8.32
CA HIS A 232 -10.07 2.78 7.71
C HIS A 232 -10.09 2.47 6.22
N HIS A 233 -9.04 2.82 5.50
CA HIS A 233 -8.94 2.48 4.08
C HIS A 233 -9.00 0.96 3.86
N ARG A 234 -8.23 0.19 4.63
CA ARG A 234 -8.23 -1.28 4.53
C ARG A 234 -9.55 -1.92 4.93
N GLU A 235 -10.25 -1.35 5.90
CA GLU A 235 -11.59 -1.80 6.30
C GLU A 235 -12.62 -1.52 5.20
N ASN A 236 -12.56 -0.36 4.58
CA ASN A 236 -13.43 -0.01 3.45
C ASN A 236 -13.21 -0.96 2.26
N GLU A 237 -11.95 -1.25 1.91
CA GLU A 237 -11.64 -2.21 0.84
C GLU A 237 -12.21 -3.62 1.11
N LEU A 238 -12.24 -4.05 2.37
CA LEU A 238 -12.84 -5.32 2.75
C LEU A 238 -14.37 -5.33 2.66
N THR A 239 -15.02 -4.25 3.13
CA THR A 239 -16.48 -4.14 3.21
C THR A 239 -17.11 -3.86 1.86
N GLU A 240 -16.49 -3.04 1.04
CA GLU A 240 -16.97 -2.71 -0.32
C GLU A 240 -16.74 -3.85 -1.32
N GLY A 241 -16.09 -4.93 -0.88
CA GLY A 241 -15.89 -6.13 -1.69
C GLY A 241 -15.06 -5.90 -2.94
N GLY A 242 -14.19 -4.89 -2.92
CA GLY A 242 -13.46 -4.42 -4.08
C GLY A 242 -14.35 -3.62 -5.02
N ALA A 243 -15.27 -2.82 -4.48
CA ALA A 243 -15.99 -1.82 -5.27
C ALA A 243 -14.97 -0.96 -6.04
N PRO A 244 -15.29 -0.58 -7.29
CA PRO A 244 -14.35 0.17 -8.12
C PRO A 244 -13.89 1.41 -7.39
N ALA A 245 -12.56 1.63 -7.37
CA ALA A 245 -11.97 2.85 -6.85
C ALA A 245 -12.70 4.03 -7.49
N ARG A 246 -13.39 4.81 -6.67
CA ARG A 246 -14.04 6.03 -7.14
C ARG A 246 -12.97 6.91 -7.76
N SER A 247 -13.25 7.41 -8.94
CA SER A 247 -12.40 8.34 -9.69
C SER A 247 -11.89 9.44 -8.76
N GLY A 248 -10.57 9.71 -8.77
CA GLY A 248 -9.77 10.50 -7.85
C GLY A 248 -10.17 11.95 -7.51
N ASN A 249 -11.47 12.23 -7.45
CA ASN A 249 -12.08 13.48 -6.98
C ASN A 249 -13.02 13.26 -5.79
N ASP A 250 -13.11 12.06 -5.25
CA ASP A 250 -13.93 11.81 -4.07
C ASP A 250 -13.11 12.19 -2.83
N GLU A 251 -13.56 13.26 -2.20
CA GLU A 251 -13.10 13.90 -0.99
C GLU A 251 -12.58 12.90 0.04
N LEU A 252 -11.35 13.13 0.48
CA LEU A 252 -10.87 12.59 1.75
C LEU A 252 -11.95 12.85 2.80
N TYR A 253 -12.48 11.77 3.38
CA TYR A 253 -13.46 11.81 4.44
C TYR A 253 -12.98 12.74 5.57
N TYR A 254 -13.54 13.94 5.61
CA TYR A 254 -13.58 14.76 6.82
C TYR A 254 -14.82 14.34 7.58
N PRO A 255 -14.71 13.84 8.84
CA PRO A 255 -15.89 13.65 9.68
C PRO A 255 -16.59 14.99 9.79
N ASP A 256 -17.88 14.97 9.53
CA ASP A 256 -18.79 16.12 9.41
C ASP A 256 -18.42 17.24 10.38
N ALA A 257 -17.99 18.36 9.84
CA ALA A 257 -18.12 19.63 10.52
C ALA A 257 -19.64 19.85 10.64
N GLU A 258 -20.14 19.59 11.83
CA GLU A 258 -21.51 19.76 12.27
C GLU A 258 -22.08 21.05 11.69
N LYS A 259 -23.11 20.92 10.83
CA LYS A 259 -23.92 22.03 10.34
C LYS A 259 -24.75 22.55 11.49
N ASP A 260 -24.14 23.29 12.38
CA ASP A 260 -24.87 24.27 13.20
C ASP A 260 -24.94 25.57 12.41
N SER A 261 -26.07 25.78 11.77
CA SER A 261 -26.49 27.09 11.31
C SER A 261 -27.80 27.46 11.98
N PRO A 262 -27.90 28.69 12.52
CA PRO A 262 -29.03 29.17 13.30
C PRO A 262 -30.33 29.28 12.50
#